data_8f4488fb81a7eeed36366ad1b306145d
#
_entry.id   8f4488fb81a7eeed36366ad1b306145d
#
_cell.length_a   1.000
_cell.length_b   1.000
_cell.length_c   1.000
_cell.angle_alpha   90.00
_cell.angle_beta   90.00
_cell.angle_gamma   90.00
#
_symmetry.space_group_name_H-M   'P 1'
#
loop_
_entity.id
_entity.type
_entity.pdbx_description
1 polymer ?
#
loop_
_entity_poly.entity_id
_entity_poly.type
_entity_poly.pdbx_seq_one_letter_code
_entity_poly.pdbx_strand_id
1 'polypeptide(L)'
;MAAVPSPEAQYTPRGGLTTASHATSVVNRRVKEETKGIFPMRKPIRKAVLPVAGLGTRFLPATKAVPKEMLTVVDRPILQHVVDEARAAGIEKFIFVTGRNKGVIEDHFDIAYELDDTLRRRGKLQQIEALKADMLPEGAAMFTRQQAPLGLGHAVWCARDLVGREPFALLLPDMVTSAGPRGDQCLAQCVEVYERFGGNVVAVEEVSPEETQYYGIVGIGEDEGHAFEINGMVEKPPKGTAPSNLIISGRYILQPEIFDFLEKVEKGAGGEIQLTDGMIELAKRQFFHGVRFDGRSYDCGSKLGFLNANIAFALMREDLGPQLRAELKKLDL
;
A
#
# COMPACT_ATOMS: atom_id res chain seq x y z
N MET A 1 19.81 20.20 -56.18
CA MET A 1 18.99 20.54 -55.00
C MET A 1 19.71 20.01 -53.77
N ALA A 2 20.20 20.88 -52.97
CA ALA A 2 21.18 20.62 -51.91
C ALA A 2 20.55 20.01 -50.64
N ALA A 3 21.20 19.00 -50.09
CA ALA A 3 20.89 18.41 -48.79
C ALA A 3 21.50 19.32 -47.67
N VAL A 4 20.70 19.62 -46.63
CA VAL A 4 21.10 20.30 -45.44
C VAL A 4 21.53 19.28 -44.39
N PRO A 5 22.72 19.41 -43.76
CA PRO A 5 23.14 18.52 -42.68
C PRO A 5 22.60 19.00 -41.32
N SER A 6 22.11 18.06 -40.50
CA SER A 6 21.76 18.25 -39.08
C SER A 6 23.02 18.28 -38.21
N PRO A 7 23.07 19.11 -37.13
CA PRO A 7 24.18 19.11 -36.20
C PRO A 7 23.94 18.08 -35.09
N GLU A 8 24.83 17.11 -34.98
CA GLU A 8 24.99 16.25 -33.81
C GLU A 8 25.64 17.08 -32.70
N ALA A 9 24.90 17.31 -31.61
CA ALA A 9 25.43 17.84 -30.36
C ALA A 9 25.94 16.69 -29.49
N GLN A 10 27.24 16.55 -29.38
CA GLN A 10 27.93 15.66 -28.44
C GLN A 10 27.70 16.17 -27.01
N TYR A 11 26.96 15.41 -26.21
CA TYR A 11 26.78 15.62 -24.79
C TYR A 11 27.83 14.82 -24.02
N THR A 12 28.78 15.47 -23.39
CA THR A 12 29.70 14.89 -22.41
C THR A 12 29.14 15.06 -21.00
N PRO A 13 28.94 13.99 -20.22
CA PRO A 13 28.52 14.16 -18.82
C PRO A 13 29.74 14.51 -17.96
N ARG A 14 29.73 15.71 -17.39
CA ARG A 14 30.66 16.09 -16.30
C ARG A 14 30.13 15.49 -15.00
N GLY A 15 31.00 14.78 -14.28
CA GLY A 15 30.74 14.13 -13.02
C GLY A 15 30.30 15.10 -11.90
N GLY A 16 29.44 14.56 -11.00
CA GLY A 16 28.95 15.25 -9.83
C GLY A 16 28.02 14.38 -8.97
N LEU A 17 28.42 13.14 -8.65
CA LEU A 17 27.63 12.20 -7.84
C LEU A 17 27.99 12.18 -6.35
N THR A 18 28.63 13.23 -5.81
CA THR A 18 29.10 13.22 -4.40
C THR A 18 28.42 14.23 -3.48
N THR A 19 27.55 15.12 -3.96
CA THR A 19 26.96 16.18 -3.11
C THR A 19 25.59 15.87 -2.53
N ALA A 20 24.79 14.98 -3.13
CA ALA A 20 23.43 14.69 -2.65
C ALA A 20 23.42 13.84 -1.35
N SER A 21 24.32 12.85 -1.23
CA SER A 21 24.42 12.01 -0.04
C SER A 21 24.85 12.77 1.22
N HIS A 22 25.76 13.76 1.07
CA HIS A 22 26.22 14.59 2.19
C HIS A 22 25.16 15.59 2.67
N ALA A 23 24.38 16.17 1.75
CA ALA A 23 23.33 17.13 2.11
C ALA A 23 22.18 16.46 2.87
N THR A 24 21.78 15.24 2.48
CA THR A 24 20.71 14.49 3.16
C THR A 24 21.15 14.05 4.56
N SER A 25 22.40 13.61 4.74
CA SER A 25 22.94 13.21 6.04
C SER A 25 23.08 14.39 7.04
N VAL A 26 23.36 15.57 6.55
CA VAL A 26 23.49 16.80 7.38
C VAL A 26 22.11 17.31 7.80
N VAL A 27 21.11 17.25 6.93
CA VAL A 27 19.72 17.63 7.27
C VAL A 27 19.15 16.68 8.30
N ASN A 28 19.32 15.36 8.12
CA ASN A 28 18.88 14.35 9.09
C ASN A 28 19.56 14.51 10.45
N ARG A 29 20.84 14.86 10.49
CA ARG A 29 21.55 15.10 11.75
C ARG A 29 21.04 16.34 12.49
N ARG A 30 20.72 17.42 11.79
CA ARG A 30 20.14 18.64 12.37
C ARG A 30 18.75 18.43 12.94
N VAL A 31 17.89 17.68 12.25
CA VAL A 31 16.56 17.30 12.74
C VAL A 31 16.66 16.40 13.98
N LYS A 32 17.64 15.47 14.04
CA LYS A 32 17.91 14.64 15.24
C LYS A 32 18.34 15.46 16.46
N GLU A 33 19.09 16.54 16.30
CA GLU A 33 19.54 17.38 17.40
C GLU A 33 18.44 18.29 17.95
N GLU A 34 17.56 18.81 17.11
CA GLU A 34 16.45 19.67 17.50
C GLU A 34 15.29 18.90 18.21
N THR A 35 15.16 17.58 18.01
CA THR A 35 14.10 16.75 18.61
C THR A 35 14.48 16.05 19.92
N LYS A 36 15.71 16.19 20.40
CA LYS A 36 16.18 15.62 21.69
C LYS A 36 15.63 16.37 22.91
N GLY A 37 14.33 16.53 23.08
CA GLY A 37 13.91 17.16 24.29
C GLY A 37 12.42 17.27 24.61
N ILE A 38 11.52 17.25 23.64
CA ILE A 38 10.06 17.23 23.89
C ILE A 38 9.44 16.40 22.78
N PHE A 39 9.08 15.15 23.08
CA PHE A 39 8.23 14.39 22.17
C PHE A 39 6.80 14.94 22.29
N PRO A 40 6.30 15.78 21.35
CA PRO A 40 4.89 16.07 21.32
C PRO A 40 4.15 14.74 21.23
N MET A 41 3.04 14.59 21.99
CA MET A 41 2.20 13.39 21.87
C MET A 41 1.88 13.17 20.39
N ARG A 42 2.34 12.05 19.84
CA ARG A 42 2.13 11.71 18.45
C ARG A 42 0.64 11.51 18.22
N LYS A 43 0.12 12.08 17.15
CA LYS A 43 -1.27 11.86 16.79
C LYS A 43 -1.44 10.38 16.42
N PRO A 44 -2.45 9.68 16.96
CA PRO A 44 -2.72 8.30 16.58
C PRO A 44 -3.12 8.19 15.10
N ILE A 45 -2.81 7.07 14.50
CA ILE A 45 -3.20 6.78 13.11
C ILE A 45 -4.64 6.26 13.13
N ARG A 46 -5.60 7.10 12.77
CA ARG A 46 -7.03 6.76 12.80
C ARG A 46 -7.66 6.60 11.43
N LYS A 47 -7.01 7.11 10.38
CA LYS A 47 -7.54 7.12 9.02
C LYS A 47 -6.71 6.26 8.10
N ALA A 48 -7.37 5.48 7.26
CA ALA A 48 -6.74 4.73 6.17
C ALA A 48 -7.25 5.21 4.81
N VAL A 49 -6.35 5.39 3.86
CA VAL A 49 -6.65 5.66 2.46
C VAL A 49 -6.49 4.35 1.68
N LEU A 50 -7.52 3.98 0.92
CA LEU A 50 -7.57 2.78 0.09
C LEU A 50 -7.84 3.17 -1.37
N PRO A 51 -6.80 3.19 -2.24
CA PRO A 51 -6.96 3.56 -3.65
C PRO A 51 -7.59 2.41 -4.46
N VAL A 52 -8.90 2.44 -4.66
CA VAL A 52 -9.66 1.41 -5.38
C VAL A 52 -10.13 1.84 -6.78
N ALA A 53 -9.55 2.89 -7.35
CA ALA A 53 -9.93 3.44 -8.66
C ALA A 53 -9.36 2.67 -9.86
N GLY A 54 -8.43 1.73 -9.66
CA GLY A 54 -7.72 1.02 -10.71
C GLY A 54 -8.64 0.19 -11.63
N LEU A 55 -8.31 0.10 -12.91
CA LEU A 55 -9.12 -0.58 -13.94
C LEU A 55 -9.05 -2.11 -13.90
N GLY A 56 -8.05 -2.69 -13.24
CA GLY A 56 -7.91 -4.14 -13.09
C GLY A 56 -7.64 -4.91 -14.38
N THR A 57 -6.99 -4.30 -15.38
CA THR A 57 -6.82 -4.86 -16.72
C THR A 57 -6.10 -6.21 -16.77
N ARG A 58 -5.27 -6.52 -15.77
CA ARG A 58 -4.54 -7.80 -15.67
C ARG A 58 -5.47 -9.01 -15.49
N PHE A 59 -6.69 -8.79 -14.99
CA PHE A 59 -7.70 -9.82 -14.72
C PHE A 59 -8.87 -9.81 -15.72
N LEU A 60 -8.71 -9.15 -16.86
CA LEU A 60 -9.71 -9.29 -17.94
C LEU A 60 -9.77 -10.77 -18.41
N PRO A 61 -10.98 -11.28 -18.70
CA PRO A 61 -12.26 -10.57 -18.82
C PRO A 61 -13.05 -10.39 -17.50
N ALA A 62 -12.66 -11.03 -16.39
CA ALA A 62 -13.42 -11.00 -15.13
C ALA A 62 -13.68 -9.57 -14.64
N THR A 63 -12.66 -8.73 -14.69
CA THR A 63 -12.74 -7.33 -14.21
C THR A 63 -13.45 -6.36 -15.16
N LYS A 64 -14.04 -6.87 -16.25
CA LYS A 64 -14.98 -6.11 -17.07
C LYS A 64 -16.24 -5.70 -16.28
N ALA A 65 -16.71 -6.56 -15.40
CA ALA A 65 -17.95 -6.38 -14.65
C ALA A 65 -17.73 -6.23 -13.14
N VAL A 66 -16.66 -6.82 -12.60
CA VAL A 66 -16.36 -6.83 -11.16
C VAL A 66 -15.03 -6.11 -10.91
N PRO A 67 -14.97 -5.14 -10.00
CA PRO A 67 -13.70 -4.54 -9.58
C PRO A 67 -12.72 -5.62 -9.10
N LYS A 68 -11.43 -5.48 -9.43
CA LYS A 68 -10.40 -6.44 -8.99
C LYS A 68 -10.35 -6.60 -7.48
N GLU A 69 -10.64 -5.55 -6.75
CA GLU A 69 -10.65 -5.48 -5.30
C GLU A 69 -11.79 -6.31 -4.67
N MET A 70 -12.80 -6.66 -5.48
CA MET A 70 -13.94 -7.51 -5.10
C MET A 70 -13.78 -8.97 -5.55
N LEU A 71 -12.68 -9.34 -6.21
CA LEU A 71 -12.32 -10.75 -6.39
C LEU A 71 -12.04 -11.35 -5.01
N THR A 72 -12.44 -12.62 -4.81
CA THR A 72 -12.38 -13.24 -3.48
C THR A 72 -11.11 -14.04 -3.26
N VAL A 73 -10.47 -13.84 -2.13
CA VAL A 73 -9.51 -14.78 -1.57
C VAL A 73 -10.29 -15.70 -0.65
N VAL A 74 -10.45 -16.95 -1.09
CA VAL A 74 -11.37 -17.96 -0.57
C VAL A 74 -12.82 -17.50 -0.73
N ASP A 75 -13.43 -16.93 0.30
CA ASP A 75 -14.84 -16.53 0.35
C ASP A 75 -15.05 -15.05 0.71
N ARG A 76 -13.96 -14.28 0.88
CA ARG A 76 -14.01 -12.87 1.24
C ARG A 76 -13.31 -11.99 0.16
N PRO A 77 -13.87 -10.84 -0.22
CA PRO A 77 -13.21 -9.92 -1.14
C PRO A 77 -11.80 -9.56 -0.68
N ILE A 78 -10.88 -9.40 -1.63
CA ILE A 78 -9.52 -8.93 -1.36
C ILE A 78 -9.56 -7.67 -0.49
N LEU A 79 -10.43 -6.71 -0.83
CA LEU A 79 -10.58 -5.45 -0.10
C LEU A 79 -11.01 -5.66 1.36
N GLN A 80 -11.82 -6.67 1.67
CA GLN A 80 -12.22 -6.97 3.04
C GLN A 80 -11.03 -7.41 3.89
N HIS A 81 -10.12 -8.24 3.36
CA HIS A 81 -8.89 -8.62 4.07
C HIS A 81 -8.04 -7.39 4.43
N VAL A 82 -7.94 -6.41 3.51
CA VAL A 82 -7.18 -5.18 3.73
C VAL A 82 -7.85 -4.26 4.77
N VAL A 83 -9.18 -4.19 4.75
CA VAL A 83 -9.97 -3.44 5.74
C VAL A 83 -9.86 -4.06 7.12
N ASP A 84 -9.90 -5.40 7.22
CA ASP A 84 -9.76 -6.10 8.50
C ASP A 84 -8.37 -5.91 9.12
N GLU A 85 -7.31 -5.96 8.30
CA GLU A 85 -5.96 -5.62 8.74
C GLU A 85 -5.91 -4.20 9.32
N ALA A 86 -6.50 -3.23 8.61
CA ALA A 86 -6.51 -1.85 9.06
C ALA A 86 -7.32 -1.69 10.38
N ARG A 87 -8.48 -2.38 10.50
CA ARG A 87 -9.26 -2.41 11.75
C ARG A 87 -8.44 -2.98 12.91
N ALA A 88 -7.75 -4.08 12.69
CA ALA A 88 -6.89 -4.70 13.70
C ALA A 88 -5.74 -3.79 14.14
N ALA A 89 -5.25 -2.91 13.27
CA ALA A 89 -4.24 -1.90 13.57
C ALA A 89 -4.80 -0.62 14.22
N GLY A 90 -6.11 -0.56 14.55
CA GLY A 90 -6.73 0.57 15.23
C GLY A 90 -7.26 1.68 14.31
N ILE A 91 -7.41 1.42 13.02
CA ILE A 91 -8.02 2.38 12.09
C ILE A 91 -9.52 2.49 12.34
N GLU A 92 -10.01 3.73 12.44
CA GLU A 92 -11.40 4.07 12.71
C GLU A 92 -12.15 4.58 11.49
N LYS A 93 -11.46 5.14 10.50
CA LYS A 93 -12.02 5.77 9.30
C LYS A 93 -11.34 5.26 8.03
N PHE A 94 -12.12 4.86 7.06
CA PHE A 94 -11.70 4.22 5.82
C PHE A 94 -12.07 5.10 4.64
N ILE A 95 -11.08 5.66 3.95
CA ILE A 95 -11.25 6.58 2.82
C ILE A 95 -10.99 5.80 1.53
N PHE A 96 -12.06 5.41 0.87
CA PHE A 96 -12.00 4.72 -0.41
C PHE A 96 -11.90 5.74 -1.55
N VAL A 97 -10.78 5.73 -2.27
CA VAL A 97 -10.61 6.54 -3.47
C VAL A 97 -11.08 5.74 -4.67
N THR A 98 -12.34 5.92 -5.05
CA THR A 98 -13.02 5.13 -6.08
C THR A 98 -12.87 5.74 -7.47
N GLY A 99 -13.30 4.99 -8.47
CA GLY A 99 -13.42 5.41 -9.85
C GLY A 99 -14.82 5.10 -10.42
N ARG A 100 -14.92 5.16 -11.73
CA ARG A 100 -16.15 4.75 -12.43
C ARG A 100 -16.34 3.23 -12.30
N ASN A 101 -17.60 2.77 -12.18
CA ASN A 101 -18.01 1.36 -12.06
C ASN A 101 -17.48 0.65 -10.79
N LYS A 102 -17.39 1.39 -9.67
CA LYS A 102 -16.95 0.84 -8.38
C LYS A 102 -18.07 0.80 -7.32
N GLY A 103 -19.34 1.00 -7.71
CA GLY A 103 -20.50 1.00 -6.79
C GLY A 103 -20.61 -0.26 -5.93
N VAL A 104 -20.25 -1.42 -6.45
CA VAL A 104 -20.24 -2.68 -5.66
C VAL A 104 -19.29 -2.65 -4.46
N ILE A 105 -18.30 -1.75 -4.40
CA ILE A 105 -17.47 -1.54 -3.22
C ILE A 105 -18.26 -0.79 -2.15
N GLU A 106 -19.05 0.20 -2.55
CA GLU A 106 -19.95 0.94 -1.66
C GLU A 106 -21.00 -0.02 -1.09
N ASP A 107 -21.67 -0.78 -1.97
CA ASP A 107 -22.68 -1.80 -1.61
C ASP A 107 -22.14 -2.88 -0.66
N HIS A 108 -20.86 -3.25 -0.79
CA HIS A 108 -20.25 -4.28 0.08
C HIS A 108 -20.14 -3.82 1.54
N PHE A 109 -19.89 -2.53 1.78
CA PHE A 109 -19.78 -1.97 3.12
C PHE A 109 -21.10 -1.36 3.63
N ASP A 110 -22.20 -1.52 2.90
CA ASP A 110 -23.55 -1.11 3.29
C ASP A 110 -24.41 -2.30 3.69
N ILE A 111 -25.56 -2.03 4.29
CA ILE A 111 -26.51 -3.06 4.73
C ILE A 111 -27.24 -3.63 3.53
N ALA A 112 -27.05 -4.92 3.26
CA ALA A 112 -27.85 -5.69 2.28
C ALA A 112 -29.21 -6.02 2.88
N TYR A 113 -30.14 -5.05 2.93
CA TYR A 113 -31.41 -5.11 3.64
C TYR A 113 -32.25 -6.35 3.27
N GLU A 114 -32.42 -6.64 1.98
CA GLU A 114 -33.21 -7.77 1.50
C GLU A 114 -32.61 -9.11 1.89
N LEU A 115 -31.28 -9.20 1.92
CA LEU A 115 -30.55 -10.40 2.37
C LEU A 115 -30.71 -10.57 3.88
N ASP A 116 -30.50 -9.52 4.66
CA ASP A 116 -30.63 -9.55 6.13
C ASP A 116 -32.05 -9.96 6.54
N ASP A 117 -33.10 -9.35 5.95
CA ASP A 117 -34.50 -9.70 6.20
C ASP A 117 -34.79 -11.17 5.82
N THR A 118 -34.29 -11.62 4.67
CA THR A 118 -34.45 -13.02 4.24
C THR A 118 -33.80 -14.00 5.20
N LEU A 119 -32.58 -13.72 5.66
CA LEU A 119 -31.85 -14.55 6.61
C LEU A 119 -32.57 -14.60 7.97
N ARG A 120 -33.09 -13.45 8.46
CA ARG A 120 -33.90 -13.39 9.70
C ARG A 120 -35.14 -14.25 9.61
N ARG A 121 -35.90 -14.11 8.54
CA ARG A 121 -37.14 -14.96 8.32
C ARG A 121 -36.82 -16.43 8.25
N ARG A 122 -35.63 -16.82 7.77
CA ARG A 122 -35.19 -18.23 7.68
C ARG A 122 -34.49 -18.75 8.95
N GLY A 123 -34.32 -17.90 9.98
CA GLY A 123 -33.62 -18.25 11.22
C GLY A 123 -32.13 -18.51 11.05
N LYS A 124 -31.49 -17.93 10.03
CA LYS A 124 -30.08 -18.11 9.69
C LYS A 124 -29.18 -17.13 10.49
N LEU A 125 -29.22 -17.26 11.83
CA LEU A 125 -28.58 -16.30 12.74
C LEU A 125 -27.05 -16.26 12.59
N GLN A 126 -26.40 -17.39 12.34
CA GLN A 126 -24.94 -17.44 12.15
C GLN A 126 -24.48 -16.61 10.93
N GLN A 127 -25.23 -16.70 9.82
CA GLN A 127 -24.93 -15.93 8.62
C GLN A 127 -25.13 -14.42 8.85
N ILE A 128 -26.15 -14.04 9.64
CA ILE A 128 -26.38 -12.65 10.02
C ILE A 128 -25.21 -12.12 10.85
N GLU A 129 -24.75 -12.87 11.83
CA GLU A 129 -23.62 -12.45 12.67
C GLU A 129 -22.31 -12.36 11.85
N ALA A 130 -22.10 -13.28 10.91
CA ALA A 130 -20.95 -13.22 10.00
C ALA A 130 -20.98 -11.93 9.14
N LEU A 131 -22.14 -11.59 8.55
CA LEU A 131 -22.29 -10.35 7.79
C LEU A 131 -22.05 -9.10 8.64
N LYS A 132 -22.57 -9.08 9.87
CA LYS A 132 -22.34 -7.95 10.80
C LYS A 132 -20.88 -7.79 11.19
N ALA A 133 -20.12 -8.89 11.33
CA ALA A 133 -18.71 -8.83 11.67
C ALA A 133 -17.88 -8.12 10.58
N ASP A 134 -18.31 -8.22 9.33
CA ASP A 134 -17.65 -7.58 8.18
C ASP A 134 -18.03 -6.11 8.00
N MET A 135 -19.12 -5.67 8.62
CA MET A 135 -19.60 -4.29 8.52
C MET A 135 -18.66 -3.30 9.20
N LEU A 136 -18.53 -2.14 8.60
CA LEU A 136 -17.87 -1.00 9.21
C LEU A 136 -18.86 -0.24 10.13
N PRO A 137 -18.37 0.40 11.22
CA PRO A 137 -19.21 1.26 12.05
C PRO A 137 -19.83 2.41 11.23
N GLU A 138 -20.99 2.91 11.66
CA GLU A 138 -21.65 4.03 11.02
C GLU A 138 -20.73 5.24 10.86
N GLY A 139 -20.69 5.79 9.63
CA GLY A 139 -19.82 6.90 9.26
C GLY A 139 -18.32 6.58 9.26
N ALA A 140 -17.90 5.30 9.35
CA ALA A 140 -16.50 4.92 9.22
C ALA A 140 -16.05 4.84 7.76
N ALA A 141 -16.92 4.43 6.82
CA ALA A 141 -16.65 4.42 5.39
C ALA A 141 -16.84 5.82 4.78
N MET A 142 -15.84 6.30 4.06
CA MET A 142 -15.87 7.57 3.33
C MET A 142 -15.44 7.32 1.88
N PHE A 143 -16.09 7.97 0.93
CA PHE A 143 -15.82 7.76 -0.48
C PHE A 143 -15.46 9.08 -1.17
N THR A 144 -14.40 9.08 -1.94
CA THR A 144 -14.02 10.15 -2.86
C THR A 144 -13.65 9.55 -4.22
N ARG A 145 -13.50 10.37 -5.24
CA ARG A 145 -13.29 9.87 -6.60
C ARG A 145 -12.01 10.38 -7.23
N GLN A 146 -11.27 9.45 -7.80
CA GLN A 146 -10.26 9.74 -8.80
C GLN A 146 -10.93 9.76 -10.17
N GLN A 147 -11.17 10.95 -10.73
CA GLN A 147 -11.91 11.13 -11.99
C GLN A 147 -11.07 10.77 -13.22
N ALA A 148 -9.75 10.87 -13.15
CA ALA A 148 -8.82 10.52 -14.20
C ALA A 148 -7.75 9.57 -13.67
N PRO A 149 -7.34 8.53 -14.44
CA PRO A 149 -6.34 7.53 -14.01
C PRO A 149 -4.92 8.10 -14.13
N LEU A 150 -4.57 9.04 -13.26
CA LEU A 150 -3.29 9.75 -13.26
C LEU A 150 -2.24 9.13 -12.31
N GLY A 151 -2.41 7.90 -11.89
CA GLY A 151 -1.47 7.17 -11.04
C GLY A 151 -1.79 7.16 -9.56
N LEU A 152 -0.96 6.45 -8.76
CA LEU A 152 -1.18 6.23 -7.33
C LEU A 152 -1.06 7.53 -6.53
N GLY A 153 -0.07 8.36 -6.81
CA GLY A 153 0.10 9.64 -6.13
C GLY A 153 -1.11 10.55 -6.28
N HIS A 154 -1.71 10.59 -7.49
CA HIS A 154 -2.94 11.35 -7.71
C HIS A 154 -4.14 10.75 -6.96
N ALA A 155 -4.25 9.42 -6.88
CA ALA A 155 -5.32 8.79 -6.08
C ALA A 155 -5.19 9.18 -4.60
N VAL A 156 -3.99 9.14 -4.04
CA VAL A 156 -3.72 9.58 -2.66
C VAL A 156 -4.06 11.07 -2.50
N TRP A 157 -3.65 11.92 -3.42
CA TRP A 157 -3.97 13.34 -3.39
C TRP A 157 -5.48 13.64 -3.40
N CYS A 158 -6.29 12.83 -4.08
CA CYS A 158 -7.75 12.94 -4.07
C CYS A 158 -8.37 12.73 -2.67
N ALA A 159 -7.67 12.12 -1.74
CA ALA A 159 -8.13 11.89 -0.38
C ALA A 159 -7.83 13.04 0.60
N ARG A 160 -7.04 14.05 0.21
CA ARG A 160 -6.48 15.08 1.09
C ARG A 160 -7.51 15.79 1.98
N ASP A 161 -8.68 16.14 1.42
CA ASP A 161 -9.70 16.87 2.17
C ASP A 161 -10.37 16.00 3.25
N LEU A 162 -10.48 14.67 3.01
CA LEU A 162 -11.01 13.71 3.99
C LEU A 162 -9.96 13.32 5.04
N VAL A 163 -8.70 13.24 4.65
CA VAL A 163 -7.59 13.02 5.59
C VAL A 163 -7.39 14.24 6.48
N GLY A 164 -7.41 15.43 5.89
CA GLY A 164 -7.12 16.67 6.59
C GLY A 164 -5.64 16.78 7.00
N ARG A 165 -5.38 17.34 8.18
CA ARG A 165 -4.03 17.55 8.72
C ARG A 165 -3.65 16.52 9.79
N GLU A 166 -3.86 15.25 9.49
CA GLU A 166 -3.55 14.13 10.37
C GLU A 166 -2.66 13.13 9.65
N PRO A 167 -1.76 12.43 10.37
CA PRO A 167 -1.07 11.28 9.82
C PRO A 167 -2.09 10.20 9.47
N PHE A 168 -1.84 9.45 8.43
CA PHE A 168 -2.77 8.44 7.93
C PHE A 168 -2.04 7.21 7.43
N ALA A 169 -2.74 6.08 7.44
CA ALA A 169 -2.29 4.87 6.78
C ALA A 169 -2.70 4.90 5.30
N LEU A 170 -1.87 4.37 4.44
CA LEU A 170 -2.21 4.07 3.06
C LEU A 170 -2.01 2.57 2.84
N LEU A 171 -3.04 1.90 2.35
CA LEU A 171 -2.99 0.47 2.05
C LEU A 171 -3.33 0.24 0.59
N LEU A 172 -2.44 -0.43 -0.13
CA LEU A 172 -2.74 -0.88 -1.49
C LEU A 172 -3.73 -2.04 -1.41
N PRO A 173 -4.90 -1.92 -2.05
CA PRO A 173 -6.01 -2.85 -1.86
C PRO A 173 -5.82 -4.21 -2.55
N ASP A 174 -4.79 -4.37 -3.37
CA ASP A 174 -4.43 -5.62 -4.04
C ASP A 174 -3.25 -6.36 -3.37
N MET A 175 -2.72 -5.81 -2.28
CA MET A 175 -1.73 -6.49 -1.45
C MET A 175 -2.42 -7.05 -0.21
N VAL A 176 -2.49 -8.37 -0.08
CA VAL A 176 -3.04 -9.05 1.11
C VAL A 176 -1.88 -9.56 1.94
N THR A 177 -1.91 -9.33 3.24
CA THR A 177 -0.87 -9.80 4.16
C THR A 177 -1.40 -10.88 5.10
N SER A 178 -0.56 -11.84 5.45
CA SER A 178 -0.79 -12.76 6.57
C SER A 178 0.13 -12.40 7.72
N ALA A 179 -0.35 -12.60 8.94
CA ALA A 179 0.48 -12.46 10.12
C ALA A 179 1.60 -13.51 10.13
N GLY A 180 2.74 -13.16 10.72
CA GLY A 180 3.82 -14.06 11.02
C GLY A 180 3.70 -14.66 12.43
N PRO A 181 4.78 -15.27 12.97
CA PRO A 181 4.81 -15.86 14.31
C PRO A 181 4.44 -14.90 15.44
N ARG A 182 4.65 -13.60 15.28
CA ARG A 182 4.25 -12.57 16.27
C ARG A 182 2.73 -12.44 16.41
N GLY A 183 1.96 -12.88 15.40
CA GLY A 183 0.51 -12.74 15.36
C GLY A 183 0.00 -11.39 14.86
N ASP A 184 0.85 -10.36 14.79
CA ASP A 184 0.49 -9.04 14.30
C ASP A 184 0.56 -8.95 12.79
N GLN A 185 -0.41 -8.28 12.18
CA GLN A 185 -0.40 -8.01 10.75
C GLN A 185 0.52 -6.82 10.41
N CYS A 186 0.85 -6.67 9.12
CA CYS A 186 1.84 -5.73 8.62
C CYS A 186 1.58 -4.28 9.07
N LEU A 187 0.34 -3.79 8.96
CA LEU A 187 0.03 -2.40 9.35
C LEU A 187 0.21 -2.15 10.85
N ALA A 188 -0.14 -3.12 11.71
CA ALA A 188 0.06 -2.99 13.15
C ALA A 188 1.55 -2.81 13.50
N GLN A 189 2.43 -3.54 12.83
CA GLN A 189 3.88 -3.40 12.98
C GLN A 189 4.38 -2.03 12.47
N CYS A 190 3.79 -1.49 11.39
CA CYS A 190 4.08 -0.13 10.94
C CYS A 190 3.63 0.92 11.96
N VAL A 191 2.47 0.73 12.62
CA VAL A 191 1.98 1.62 13.68
C VAL A 191 2.93 1.59 14.88
N GLU A 192 3.41 0.41 15.31
CA GLU A 192 4.41 0.27 16.38
C GLU A 192 5.68 1.10 16.10
N VAL A 193 6.21 1.00 14.88
CA VAL A 193 7.40 1.76 14.45
C VAL A 193 7.10 3.26 14.40
N TYR A 194 5.93 3.66 13.91
CA TYR A 194 5.50 5.06 13.94
C TYR A 194 5.38 5.60 15.38
N GLU A 195 4.79 4.84 16.29
CA GLU A 195 4.69 5.21 17.69
C GLU A 195 6.06 5.37 18.36
N ARG A 196 7.02 4.55 17.96
CA ARG A 196 8.38 4.60 18.49
C ARG A 196 9.19 5.77 17.92
N PHE A 197 9.20 5.97 16.60
CA PHE A 197 10.11 6.91 15.94
C PHE A 197 9.41 8.17 15.40
N GLY A 198 8.11 8.10 15.08
CA GLY A 198 7.38 9.17 14.38
C GLY A 198 7.73 9.25 12.89
N GLY A 199 7.43 10.37 12.27
CA GLY A 199 7.72 10.61 10.85
C GLY A 199 6.82 9.79 9.93
N ASN A 200 7.40 9.24 8.88
CA ASN A 200 6.73 8.39 7.91
C ASN A 200 7.27 6.96 8.01
N VAL A 201 6.42 5.97 7.74
CA VAL A 201 6.79 4.55 7.79
C VAL A 201 6.32 3.84 6.53
N VAL A 202 7.14 2.95 6.00
CA VAL A 202 6.78 2.06 4.91
C VAL A 202 7.14 0.61 5.24
N ALA A 203 6.25 -0.32 4.97
CA ALA A 203 6.58 -1.73 5.03
C ALA A 203 7.44 -2.11 3.83
N VAL A 204 8.42 -2.97 4.06
CA VAL A 204 9.32 -3.45 3.01
C VAL A 204 9.40 -4.97 2.97
N GLU A 205 9.70 -5.48 1.79
CA GLU A 205 9.93 -6.90 1.52
C GLU A 205 11.20 -7.07 0.69
N GLU A 206 11.91 -8.16 0.91
CA GLU A 206 13.07 -8.51 0.10
C GLU A 206 12.63 -9.25 -1.16
N VAL A 207 13.16 -8.83 -2.30
CA VAL A 207 12.95 -9.47 -3.61
C VAL A 207 14.29 -9.86 -4.23
N SER A 208 14.24 -10.65 -5.31
CA SER A 208 15.46 -10.93 -6.08
C SER A 208 16.01 -9.65 -6.73
N PRO A 209 17.34 -9.55 -6.95
CA PRO A 209 17.93 -8.39 -7.62
C PRO A 209 17.33 -8.10 -8.99
N GLU A 210 16.85 -9.13 -9.69
CA GLU A 210 16.22 -9.04 -11.00
C GLU A 210 14.85 -8.38 -10.96
N GLU A 211 14.15 -8.48 -9.84
CA GLU A 211 12.80 -7.94 -9.65
C GLU A 211 12.81 -6.46 -9.26
N THR A 212 13.91 -5.94 -8.73
CA THR A 212 14.01 -4.55 -8.23
C THR A 212 13.58 -3.50 -9.26
N GLN A 213 13.78 -3.76 -10.54
CA GLN A 213 13.41 -2.85 -11.64
C GLN A 213 11.89 -2.60 -11.80
N TYR A 214 11.05 -3.36 -11.10
CA TYR A 214 9.59 -3.27 -11.22
C TYR A 214 8.93 -2.50 -10.08
N TYR A 215 9.68 -2.14 -9.03
CA TYR A 215 9.15 -1.62 -7.76
C TYR A 215 9.86 -0.35 -7.32
N GLY A 216 9.24 0.36 -6.37
CA GLY A 216 9.92 1.37 -5.57
C GLY A 216 10.87 0.69 -4.58
N ILE A 217 12.14 1.08 -4.62
CA ILE A 217 13.21 0.50 -3.79
C ILE A 217 13.67 1.53 -2.75
N VAL A 218 13.92 1.07 -1.53
CA VAL A 218 14.44 1.89 -0.44
C VAL A 218 15.93 1.64 -0.20
N GLY A 219 16.67 2.68 0.16
CA GLY A 219 18.04 2.58 0.66
C GLY A 219 18.04 2.45 2.19
N ILE A 220 18.98 1.67 2.73
CA ILE A 220 19.07 1.35 4.15
C ILE A 220 20.05 2.31 4.83
N GLY A 221 19.59 3.00 5.88
CA GLY A 221 20.40 3.85 6.75
C GLY A 221 20.76 3.16 8.08
N GLU A 222 20.50 3.82 9.22
CA GLU A 222 20.67 3.20 10.54
C GLU A 222 19.68 2.03 10.69
N ASP A 223 20.20 0.84 11.01
CA ASP A 223 19.43 -0.40 10.98
C ASP A 223 19.34 -1.01 12.40
N GLU A 224 18.13 -1.20 12.89
CA GLU A 224 17.83 -1.83 14.18
C GLU A 224 17.21 -3.23 13.99
N GLY A 225 17.36 -3.85 12.83
CA GLY A 225 16.83 -5.17 12.48
C GLY A 225 15.40 -5.12 11.96
N HIS A 226 14.40 -5.07 12.84
CA HIS A 226 12.99 -5.00 12.46
C HIS A 226 12.65 -3.67 11.76
N ALA A 227 13.20 -2.56 12.26
CA ALA A 227 13.04 -1.23 11.68
C ALA A 227 14.39 -0.63 11.31
N PHE A 228 14.42 0.21 10.29
CA PHE A 228 15.61 0.94 9.86
C PHE A 228 15.24 2.33 9.30
N GLU A 229 16.20 3.25 9.34
CA GLU A 229 16.06 4.55 8.70
C GLU A 229 16.21 4.40 7.19
N ILE A 230 15.31 5.02 6.41
CA ILE A 230 15.43 5.06 4.95
C ILE A 230 16.27 6.28 4.57
N ASN A 231 17.39 6.04 3.91
CA ASN A 231 18.33 7.09 3.45
C ASN A 231 18.14 7.49 1.99
N GLY A 232 17.23 6.83 1.26
CA GLY A 232 16.87 7.13 -0.12
C GLY A 232 15.79 6.22 -0.66
N MET A 233 15.15 6.65 -1.75
CA MET A 233 14.13 5.88 -2.47
C MET A 233 14.32 6.09 -3.97
N VAL A 234 14.03 5.06 -4.75
CA VAL A 234 14.07 5.11 -6.22
C VAL A 234 12.90 4.34 -6.79
N GLU A 235 12.10 4.95 -7.65
CA GLU A 235 11.01 4.28 -8.38
C GLU A 235 11.57 3.55 -9.60
N LYS A 236 11.36 2.24 -9.67
CA LYS A 236 11.73 1.38 -10.81
C LYS A 236 13.15 1.65 -11.34
N PRO A 237 14.18 1.43 -10.50
CA PRO A 237 15.56 1.70 -10.91
C PRO A 237 15.95 0.82 -12.12
N PRO A 238 16.83 1.29 -13.01
CA PRO A 238 17.43 0.44 -14.03
C PRO A 238 18.06 -0.81 -13.42
N LYS A 239 18.03 -1.93 -14.13
CA LYS A 239 18.58 -3.20 -13.65
C LYS A 239 20.02 -3.04 -13.12
N GLY A 240 20.26 -3.49 -11.90
CA GLY A 240 21.58 -3.45 -11.25
C GLY A 240 21.95 -2.11 -10.63
N THR A 241 21.04 -1.11 -10.58
CA THR A 241 21.27 0.21 -9.95
C THR A 241 20.47 0.44 -8.68
N ALA A 242 19.69 -0.56 -8.24
CA ALA A 242 18.90 -0.48 -7.04
C ALA A 242 19.80 -0.31 -5.79
N PRO A 243 19.46 0.59 -4.84
CA PRO A 243 20.25 0.80 -3.63
C PRO A 243 20.19 -0.37 -2.64
N SER A 244 19.20 -1.24 -2.76
CA SER A 244 19.01 -2.47 -1.99
C SER A 244 18.06 -3.42 -2.73
N ASN A 245 17.74 -4.57 -2.12
CA ASN A 245 16.70 -5.49 -2.61
C ASN A 245 15.37 -5.31 -1.86
N LEU A 246 15.19 -4.22 -1.10
CA LEU A 246 13.99 -3.97 -0.32
C LEU A 246 13.00 -3.12 -1.11
N ILE A 247 11.89 -3.75 -1.51
CA ILE A 247 10.76 -3.08 -2.16
C ILE A 247 9.80 -2.50 -1.12
N ILE A 248 9.06 -1.49 -1.51
CA ILE A 248 7.93 -0.96 -0.73
C ILE A 248 6.71 -1.87 -0.95
N SER A 249 6.22 -2.52 0.12
CA SER A 249 5.23 -3.60 0.03
C SER A 249 3.76 -3.15 0.18
N GLY A 250 3.46 -1.88 -0.06
CA GLY A 250 2.07 -1.41 -0.16
C GLY A 250 1.39 -1.10 1.18
N ARG A 251 2.12 -0.97 2.28
CA ARG A 251 1.65 -0.44 3.56
C ARG A 251 2.50 0.76 3.94
N TYR A 252 1.82 1.87 4.25
CA TYR A 252 2.47 3.14 4.55
C TYR A 252 1.79 3.83 5.72
N ILE A 253 2.55 4.57 6.50
CA ILE A 253 2.08 5.64 7.37
C ILE A 253 2.72 6.92 6.88
N LEU A 254 1.90 7.88 6.49
CA LEU A 254 2.36 9.12 5.87
C LEU A 254 1.86 10.33 6.66
N GLN A 255 2.72 11.35 6.73
CA GLN A 255 2.35 12.65 7.25
C GLN A 255 1.56 13.44 6.19
N PRO A 256 0.62 14.31 6.59
CA PRO A 256 -0.27 15.03 5.68
C PRO A 256 0.47 15.98 4.72
N GLU A 257 1.71 16.36 5.03
CA GLU A 257 2.55 17.19 4.16
C GLU A 257 2.85 16.52 2.80
N ILE A 258 2.65 15.20 2.69
CA ILE A 258 2.76 14.51 1.40
C ILE A 258 1.85 15.13 0.32
N PHE A 259 0.68 15.65 0.71
CA PHE A 259 -0.26 16.25 -0.23
C PHE A 259 0.30 17.51 -0.90
N ASP A 260 1.11 18.32 -0.18
CA ASP A 260 1.74 19.52 -0.72
C ASP A 260 2.78 19.20 -1.81
N PHE A 261 3.38 18.02 -1.72
CA PHE A 261 4.32 17.53 -2.73
C PHE A 261 3.57 16.88 -3.90
N LEU A 262 2.59 16.03 -3.64
CA LEU A 262 1.81 15.37 -4.68
C LEU A 262 1.07 16.36 -5.59
N GLU A 263 0.69 17.53 -5.08
CA GLU A 263 0.11 18.61 -5.88
C GLU A 263 1.07 19.17 -6.94
N LYS A 264 2.37 19.14 -6.66
CA LYS A 264 3.43 19.76 -7.46
C LYS A 264 4.22 18.78 -8.31
N VAL A 265 4.06 17.48 -8.06
CA VAL A 265 4.76 16.43 -8.82
C VAL A 265 4.28 16.44 -10.26
N GLU A 266 5.21 16.62 -11.19
CA GLU A 266 4.93 16.44 -12.61
C GLU A 266 4.71 14.96 -12.95
N LYS A 267 4.02 14.69 -14.04
CA LYS A 267 3.79 13.32 -14.50
C LYS A 267 5.13 12.66 -14.86
N GLY A 268 5.48 11.61 -14.13
CA GLY A 268 6.68 10.82 -14.32
C GLY A 268 6.50 9.68 -15.34
N ALA A 269 7.11 8.54 -15.05
CA ALA A 269 7.05 7.35 -15.89
C ALA A 269 5.60 6.93 -16.21
N GLY A 270 5.29 6.70 -17.48
CA GLY A 270 3.94 6.33 -17.93
C GLY A 270 2.92 7.47 -17.96
N GLY A 271 3.32 8.72 -17.72
CA GLY A 271 2.42 9.88 -17.63
C GLY A 271 1.61 9.92 -16.33
N GLU A 272 2.04 9.20 -15.31
CA GLU A 272 1.40 9.08 -14.01
C GLU A 272 2.12 9.93 -12.94
N ILE A 273 1.38 10.37 -11.93
CA ILE A 273 1.89 10.97 -10.69
C ILE A 273 2.23 9.80 -9.75
N GLN A 274 3.52 9.52 -9.59
CA GLN A 274 3.99 8.44 -8.72
C GLN A 274 4.00 8.89 -7.25
N LEU A 275 3.55 8.02 -6.36
CA LEU A 275 3.61 8.28 -4.92
C LEU A 275 5.06 8.37 -4.43
N THR A 276 5.94 7.53 -4.97
CA THR A 276 7.35 7.49 -4.61
C THR A 276 8.05 8.82 -4.88
N ASP A 277 7.70 9.52 -5.97
CA ASP A 277 8.27 10.85 -6.26
C ASP A 277 7.89 11.88 -5.17
N GLY A 278 6.63 11.86 -4.72
CA GLY A 278 6.18 12.69 -3.61
C GLY A 278 6.89 12.34 -2.28
N MET A 279 7.10 11.04 -2.02
CA MET A 279 7.81 10.58 -0.82
C MET A 279 9.29 10.97 -0.85
N ILE A 280 9.95 10.94 -2.00
CA ILE A 280 11.34 11.41 -2.17
C ILE A 280 11.45 12.88 -1.77
N GLU A 281 10.53 13.73 -2.22
CA GLU A 281 10.53 15.15 -1.85
C GLU A 281 10.24 15.37 -0.36
N LEU A 282 9.30 14.60 0.20
CA LEU A 282 8.98 14.65 1.63
C LEU A 282 10.17 14.17 2.49
N ALA A 283 10.91 13.14 2.04
CA ALA A 283 12.08 12.62 2.73
C ALA A 283 13.25 13.61 2.88
N LYS A 284 13.27 14.66 2.06
CA LYS A 284 14.24 15.78 2.25
C LYS A 284 13.95 16.61 3.51
N ARG A 285 12.76 16.49 4.10
CA ARG A 285 12.29 17.30 5.24
C ARG A 285 11.85 16.50 6.44
N GLN A 286 11.50 15.23 6.25
CA GLN A 286 10.98 14.37 7.31
C GLN A 286 11.63 13.00 7.24
N PHE A 287 11.73 12.33 8.41
CA PHE A 287 12.24 10.97 8.49
C PHE A 287 11.27 9.96 7.88
N PHE A 288 11.85 8.96 7.26
CA PHE A 288 11.19 7.74 6.83
C PHE A 288 11.84 6.53 7.48
N HIS A 289 11.03 5.61 7.97
CA HIS A 289 11.49 4.32 8.49
C HIS A 289 10.93 3.19 7.65
N GLY A 290 11.76 2.19 7.38
CA GLY A 290 11.36 0.92 6.77
C GLY A 290 11.06 -0.11 7.85
N VAL A 291 10.03 -0.92 7.64
CA VAL A 291 9.66 -2.05 8.52
C VAL A 291 9.78 -3.35 7.75
N ARG A 292 10.70 -4.21 8.18
CA ARG A 292 10.72 -5.63 7.76
C ARG A 292 9.67 -6.35 8.57
N PHE A 293 8.44 -6.36 8.08
CA PHE A 293 7.34 -6.93 8.84
C PHE A 293 7.47 -8.47 8.95
N ASP A 294 7.07 -8.99 10.09
CA ASP A 294 6.97 -10.41 10.34
C ASP A 294 5.64 -10.93 9.79
N GLY A 295 5.70 -11.60 8.65
CA GLY A 295 4.54 -12.06 7.91
C GLY A 295 4.87 -12.28 6.45
N ARG A 296 3.83 -12.45 5.64
CA ARG A 296 3.98 -12.60 4.19
C ARG A 296 2.96 -11.77 3.46
N SER A 297 3.37 -11.13 2.36
CA SER A 297 2.47 -10.44 1.45
C SER A 297 2.16 -11.30 0.22
N TYR A 298 1.02 -11.02 -0.39
CA TYR A 298 0.53 -11.66 -1.61
C TYR A 298 0.03 -10.57 -2.55
N ASP A 299 0.71 -10.39 -3.70
CA ASP A 299 0.28 -9.48 -4.76
C ASP A 299 -0.92 -10.06 -5.52
N CYS A 300 -2.11 -9.79 -5.01
CA CYS A 300 -3.37 -10.13 -5.68
C CYS A 300 -3.64 -9.28 -6.93
N GLY A 301 -2.78 -8.34 -7.30
CA GLY A 301 -2.79 -7.62 -8.57
C GLY A 301 -2.22 -8.45 -9.74
N SER A 302 -1.55 -9.57 -9.46
CA SER A 302 -1.06 -10.56 -10.42
C SER A 302 -1.83 -11.87 -10.33
N LYS A 303 -1.97 -12.60 -11.45
CA LYS A 303 -2.70 -13.87 -11.47
C LYS A 303 -2.06 -14.93 -10.56
N LEU A 304 -0.72 -15.03 -10.60
CA LEU A 304 0.01 -16.00 -9.77
C LEU A 304 -0.07 -15.63 -8.29
N GLY A 305 0.12 -14.36 -7.94
CA GLY A 305 0.00 -13.90 -6.56
C GLY A 305 -1.40 -14.10 -6.00
N PHE A 306 -2.44 -13.86 -6.81
CA PHE A 306 -3.83 -14.13 -6.44
C PHE A 306 -4.10 -15.62 -6.17
N LEU A 307 -3.58 -16.53 -7.00
CA LEU A 307 -3.69 -17.98 -6.78
C LEU A 307 -2.92 -18.39 -5.51
N ASN A 308 -1.72 -17.86 -5.31
CA ASN A 308 -0.93 -18.12 -4.11
C ASN A 308 -1.64 -17.64 -2.84
N ALA A 309 -2.29 -16.46 -2.88
CA ALA A 309 -3.10 -15.96 -1.78
C ALA A 309 -4.25 -16.93 -1.47
N ASN A 310 -5.01 -17.35 -2.49
CA ASN A 310 -6.12 -18.31 -2.30
C ASN A 310 -5.66 -19.60 -1.66
N ILE A 311 -4.58 -20.20 -2.15
CA ILE A 311 -4.04 -21.44 -1.59
C ILE A 311 -3.57 -21.22 -0.14
N ALA A 312 -2.82 -20.17 0.13
CA ALA A 312 -2.27 -19.91 1.45
C ALA A 312 -3.38 -19.67 2.48
N PHE A 313 -4.33 -18.78 2.17
CA PHE A 313 -5.43 -18.45 3.09
C PHE A 313 -6.37 -19.65 3.29
N ALA A 314 -6.65 -20.44 2.25
CA ALA A 314 -7.43 -21.67 2.40
C ALA A 314 -6.72 -22.71 3.27
N LEU A 315 -5.38 -22.83 3.16
CA LEU A 315 -4.59 -23.74 3.98
C LEU A 315 -4.49 -23.33 5.46
N MET A 316 -4.66 -22.05 5.77
CA MET A 316 -4.68 -21.53 7.15
C MET A 316 -6.02 -21.78 7.84
N ARG A 317 -7.10 -21.99 7.11
CA ARG A 317 -8.43 -22.23 7.68
C ARG A 317 -8.56 -23.63 8.25
N GLU A 318 -9.15 -23.74 9.45
CA GLU A 318 -9.39 -25.02 10.12
C GLU A 318 -10.41 -25.90 9.37
N ASP A 319 -11.44 -25.28 8.76
CA ASP A 319 -12.51 -25.98 8.04
C ASP A 319 -12.10 -26.44 6.63
N LEU A 320 -11.14 -25.78 5.98
CA LEU A 320 -10.73 -26.06 4.60
C LEU A 320 -9.32 -26.65 4.49
N GLY A 321 -8.40 -26.22 5.34
CA GLY A 321 -6.98 -26.53 5.20
C GLY A 321 -6.64 -28.01 5.16
N PRO A 322 -7.20 -28.86 6.05
CA PRO A 322 -6.95 -30.31 6.02
C PRO A 322 -7.42 -30.98 4.71
N GLN A 323 -8.60 -30.60 4.23
CA GLN A 323 -9.18 -31.13 2.99
C GLN A 323 -8.38 -30.67 1.76
N LEU A 324 -8.05 -29.36 1.69
CA LEU A 324 -7.25 -28.82 0.59
C LEU A 324 -5.86 -29.47 0.51
N ARG A 325 -5.18 -29.69 1.66
CA ARG A 325 -3.89 -30.42 1.68
C ARG A 325 -4.01 -31.83 1.11
N ALA A 326 -5.11 -32.52 1.40
CA ALA A 326 -5.35 -33.86 0.86
C ALA A 326 -5.59 -33.83 -0.65
N GLU A 327 -6.33 -32.84 -1.15
CA GLU A 327 -6.57 -32.69 -2.59
C GLU A 327 -5.29 -32.29 -3.35
N LEU A 328 -4.51 -31.31 -2.83
CA LEU A 328 -3.26 -30.91 -3.46
C LEU A 328 -2.26 -32.06 -3.61
N LYS A 329 -2.20 -32.99 -2.63
CA LYS A 329 -1.36 -34.19 -2.73
C LYS A 329 -1.75 -35.14 -3.86
N LYS A 330 -3.00 -35.08 -4.33
CA LYS A 330 -3.49 -35.94 -5.44
C LYS A 330 -3.13 -35.35 -6.82
N LEU A 331 -2.71 -34.09 -6.89
CA LEU A 331 -2.44 -33.41 -8.15
C LEU A 331 -1.06 -33.76 -8.74
N ASP A 332 -0.31 -34.62 -8.07
CA ASP A 332 0.99 -35.14 -8.56
C ASP A 332 1.93 -34.02 -9.07
N LEU A 333 2.07 -32.95 -8.25
CA LEU A 333 2.81 -31.71 -8.54
C LEU A 333 4.25 -31.78 -8.05
#